data_8039e415edd2dab5d8fc339603e06478
#
_entry.id   8039e415edd2dab5d8fc339603e06478
#
_cell.length_a   1.000
_cell.length_b   1.000
_cell.length_c   1.000
_cell.angle_alpha   90.00
_cell.angle_beta   90.00
_cell.angle_gamma   90.00
#
_symmetry.space_group_name_H-M   'P 1'
#
loop_
_entity.id
_entity.type
_entity.pdbx_description
1 polymer ?
#
loop_
_entity_poly.entity_id
_entity_poly.type
_entity_poly.pdbx_seq_one_letter_code
_entity_poly.pdbx_strand_id
1 'polypeptide(L)'
;NVEYVGKRNIFGSVNEVIKPSVFRCNPKCSVYYQCGGCHLSHMTYEGQLDFKTKVVEKLYKNAGFENIKVHKCIGQDTPYFYRNKVQTPVQKKGKNILAGFYKEDSHDIIPYDRCFVQDDLSNKIIKAVVAAMKENRIEPYNEDFRTGVIRHVLVRRASKETMLVLITNVNSFAGRNNFVQA
;
A
#
# COMPACT_ATOMS: atom_id res chain seq x y z
N ASN A 1 -8.06 13.96 -20.90
CA ASN A 1 -7.18 15.14 -21.04
C ASN A 1 -5.79 14.73 -21.41
N VAL A 2 -5.18 15.42 -22.41
CA VAL A 2 -3.77 15.28 -22.72
C VAL A 2 -2.99 16.26 -21.85
N GLU A 3 -2.03 15.74 -21.08
CA GLU A 3 -1.22 16.54 -20.14
C GLU A 3 0.17 16.87 -20.73
N TYR A 4 0.74 15.91 -21.47
CA TYR A 4 2.06 16.11 -22.07
C TYR A 4 2.20 15.30 -23.36
N VAL A 5 2.79 15.90 -24.39
CA VAL A 5 3.10 15.26 -25.67
C VAL A 5 4.61 15.21 -25.83
N GLY A 6 5.19 14.04 -25.68
CA GLY A 6 6.60 13.78 -25.95
C GLY A 6 6.83 13.28 -27.38
N LYS A 7 8.10 13.12 -27.77
CA LYS A 7 8.47 12.64 -29.13
C LYS A 7 7.95 11.22 -29.44
N ARG A 8 7.78 10.36 -28.42
CA ARG A 8 7.38 8.94 -28.57
C ARG A 8 6.18 8.55 -27.73
N ASN A 9 5.79 9.36 -26.75
CA ASN A 9 4.75 9.06 -25.78
C ASN A 9 3.84 10.26 -25.60
N ILE A 10 2.56 9.99 -25.37
CA ILE A 10 1.57 10.98 -24.96
C ILE A 10 1.12 10.57 -23.55
N PHE A 11 1.14 11.51 -22.63
CA PHE A 11 0.64 11.33 -21.26
C PHE A 11 -0.68 12.07 -21.11
N GLY A 12 -1.61 11.46 -20.40
CA GLY A 12 -2.90 12.08 -20.15
C GLY A 12 -3.61 11.44 -18.97
N SER A 13 -4.57 12.16 -18.44
CA SER A 13 -5.48 11.69 -17.39
C SER A 13 -6.86 11.37 -17.95
N VAL A 14 -7.51 10.40 -17.30
CA VAL A 14 -8.89 10.02 -17.63
C VAL A 14 -9.83 11.02 -16.96
N ASN A 15 -10.58 11.76 -17.76
CA ASN A 15 -11.60 12.68 -17.28
C ASN A 15 -12.91 11.93 -16.96
N GLU A 16 -13.35 11.09 -17.91
CA GLU A 16 -14.61 10.39 -17.84
C GLU A 16 -14.47 9.01 -18.50
N VAL A 17 -15.18 8.03 -17.97
CA VAL A 17 -15.30 6.70 -18.55
C VAL A 17 -16.65 6.59 -19.25
N ILE A 18 -16.69 6.87 -20.55
CA ILE A 18 -17.92 6.87 -21.35
C ILE A 18 -18.50 5.45 -21.46
N LYS A 19 -17.66 4.46 -21.72
CA LYS A 19 -18.05 3.05 -21.81
C LYS A 19 -17.14 2.20 -20.92
N PRO A 20 -17.63 1.79 -19.74
CA PRO A 20 -16.83 0.96 -18.85
C PRO A 20 -16.59 -0.42 -19.44
N SER A 21 -15.40 -0.99 -19.17
CA SER A 21 -15.12 -2.39 -19.44
C SER A 21 -16.02 -3.30 -18.60
N VAL A 22 -16.33 -4.49 -19.10
CA VAL A 22 -17.03 -5.54 -18.35
C VAL A 22 -16.27 -5.96 -17.07
N PHE A 23 -14.98 -5.72 -17.03
CA PHE A 23 -14.14 -5.99 -15.86
C PHE A 23 -14.07 -4.81 -14.88
N ARG A 24 -14.71 -3.67 -15.17
CA ARG A 24 -14.67 -2.54 -14.25
C ARG A 24 -15.55 -2.80 -13.04
N CYS A 25 -15.01 -2.52 -11.86
CA CYS A 25 -15.75 -2.59 -10.60
C CYS A 25 -15.37 -1.44 -9.66
N ASN A 26 -16.18 -1.23 -8.65
CA ASN A 26 -15.85 -0.30 -7.59
C ASN A 26 -14.83 -0.94 -6.62
N PRO A 27 -13.71 -0.26 -6.34
CA PRO A 27 -12.77 -0.74 -5.35
C PRO A 27 -13.40 -0.86 -3.96
N LYS A 28 -13.11 -1.93 -3.23
CA LYS A 28 -13.55 -2.08 -1.83
C LYS A 28 -12.87 -1.10 -0.88
N CYS A 29 -11.67 -0.66 -1.21
CA CYS A 29 -10.89 0.26 -0.40
C CYS A 29 -11.36 1.69 -0.61
N SER A 30 -11.78 2.36 0.48
CA SER A 30 -12.29 3.75 0.44
C SER A 30 -11.24 4.78 0.01
N VAL A 31 -9.96 4.48 0.20
CA VAL A 31 -8.85 5.37 -0.14
C VAL A 31 -8.12 4.97 -1.43
N TYR A 32 -8.69 4.07 -2.22
CA TYR A 32 -8.05 3.53 -3.43
C TYR A 32 -7.51 4.62 -4.37
N TYR A 33 -8.31 5.64 -4.65
CA TYR A 33 -7.94 6.71 -5.58
C TYR A 33 -6.97 7.75 -5.01
N GLN A 34 -6.59 7.61 -3.75
CA GLN A 34 -5.66 8.52 -3.07
C GLN A 34 -4.37 7.81 -2.69
N CYS A 35 -4.44 6.51 -2.41
CA CYS A 35 -3.33 5.69 -1.95
C CYS A 35 -2.57 5.09 -3.12
N GLY A 36 -1.24 5.30 -3.20
CA GLY A 36 -0.37 4.72 -4.23
C GLY A 36 -0.10 3.21 -4.10
N GLY A 37 -0.74 2.52 -3.13
CA GLY A 37 -0.44 1.12 -2.83
C GLY A 37 -1.06 0.07 -3.76
N CYS A 38 -2.08 0.43 -4.56
CA CYS A 38 -2.82 -0.49 -5.43
C CYS A 38 -3.18 0.16 -6.76
N HIS A 39 -2.96 -0.57 -7.89
CA HIS A 39 -3.23 -0.04 -9.23
C HIS A 39 -4.40 -0.71 -9.94
N LEU A 40 -4.80 -1.93 -9.57
CA LEU A 40 -5.78 -2.72 -10.31
C LEU A 40 -7.08 -3.01 -9.55
N SER A 41 -7.31 -2.40 -8.38
CA SER A 41 -8.51 -2.69 -7.58
C SER A 41 -9.81 -2.17 -8.18
N HIS A 42 -9.74 -1.37 -9.24
CA HIS A 42 -10.89 -0.95 -10.06
C HIS A 42 -11.30 -1.99 -11.10
N MET A 43 -10.62 -3.14 -11.13
CA MET A 43 -10.93 -4.28 -12.00
C MET A 43 -11.41 -5.47 -11.18
N THR A 44 -12.35 -6.24 -11.72
CA THR A 44 -12.69 -7.55 -11.16
C THR A 44 -11.46 -8.44 -11.10
N TYR A 45 -11.45 -9.42 -10.18
CA TYR A 45 -10.28 -10.28 -10.04
C TYR A 45 -10.00 -11.10 -11.31
N GLU A 46 -11.03 -11.57 -11.98
CA GLU A 46 -10.93 -12.21 -13.28
C GLU A 46 -10.23 -11.29 -14.31
N GLY A 47 -10.67 -10.03 -14.38
CA GLY A 47 -10.04 -9.04 -15.25
C GLY A 47 -8.56 -8.78 -14.92
N GLN A 48 -8.19 -8.79 -13.62
CA GLN A 48 -6.80 -8.67 -13.20
C GLN A 48 -5.94 -9.86 -13.66
N LEU A 49 -6.48 -11.09 -13.59
CA LEU A 49 -5.78 -12.29 -14.04
C LEU A 49 -5.62 -12.30 -15.57
N ASP A 50 -6.67 -11.93 -16.31
CA ASP A 50 -6.63 -11.80 -17.76
C ASP A 50 -5.61 -10.72 -18.18
N PHE A 51 -5.64 -9.56 -17.56
CA PHE A 51 -4.68 -8.49 -17.80
C PHE A 51 -3.23 -8.95 -17.60
N LYS A 52 -2.93 -9.63 -16.49
CA LYS A 52 -1.58 -10.16 -16.20
C LYS A 52 -1.14 -11.20 -17.24
N THR A 53 -2.03 -12.06 -17.68
CA THR A 53 -1.76 -13.03 -18.76
C THR A 53 -1.39 -12.30 -20.05
N LYS A 54 -2.21 -11.34 -20.46
CA LYS A 54 -2.00 -10.55 -21.68
C LYS A 54 -0.72 -9.70 -21.65
N VAL A 55 -0.31 -9.21 -20.49
CA VAL A 55 0.97 -8.50 -20.34
C VAL A 55 2.13 -9.43 -20.66
N VAL A 56 2.12 -10.67 -20.14
CA VAL A 56 3.18 -11.66 -20.43
C VAL A 56 3.19 -12.05 -21.89
N GLU A 57 2.02 -12.33 -22.50
CA GLU A 57 1.90 -12.62 -23.95
C GLU A 57 2.50 -11.50 -24.80
N LYS A 58 2.16 -10.25 -24.48
CA LYS A 58 2.68 -9.07 -25.20
C LYS A 58 4.19 -8.93 -25.07
N LEU A 59 4.75 -9.20 -23.89
CA LEU A 59 6.20 -9.14 -23.66
C LEU A 59 6.94 -10.17 -24.51
N TYR A 60 6.48 -11.42 -24.55
CA TYR A 60 7.07 -12.46 -25.40
C TYR A 60 6.97 -12.11 -26.89
N LYS A 61 5.80 -11.68 -27.33
CA LYS A 61 5.60 -11.24 -28.74
C LYS A 61 6.54 -10.11 -29.11
N ASN A 62 6.68 -9.09 -28.26
CA ASN A 62 7.58 -7.97 -28.50
C ASN A 62 9.07 -8.38 -28.53
N ALA A 63 9.41 -9.45 -27.84
CA ALA A 63 10.75 -10.04 -27.85
C ALA A 63 11.01 -11.00 -29.01
N GLY A 64 10.06 -11.15 -29.97
CA GLY A 64 10.18 -12.00 -31.15
C GLY A 64 9.81 -13.47 -30.93
N PHE A 65 9.23 -13.82 -29.79
CA PHE A 65 8.80 -15.19 -29.50
C PHE A 65 7.32 -15.38 -29.86
N GLU A 66 7.01 -15.66 -31.12
CA GLU A 66 5.63 -15.75 -31.60
C GLU A 66 4.93 -17.07 -31.26
N ASN A 67 5.68 -18.16 -31.05
CA ASN A 67 5.13 -19.52 -30.86
C ASN A 67 5.11 -19.98 -29.42
N ILE A 68 5.27 -19.07 -28.44
CA ILE A 68 5.20 -19.43 -27.02
C ILE A 68 3.75 -19.45 -26.56
N LYS A 69 3.33 -20.57 -25.97
CA LYS A 69 2.04 -20.68 -25.30
C LYS A 69 2.14 -20.11 -23.88
N VAL A 70 1.50 -18.98 -23.65
CA VAL A 70 1.34 -18.43 -22.30
C VAL A 70 0.08 -19.03 -21.68
N HIS A 71 0.22 -19.64 -20.51
CA HIS A 71 -0.91 -20.15 -19.76
C HIS A 71 -1.60 -19.03 -18.97
N LYS A 72 -2.88 -19.22 -18.65
CA LYS A 72 -3.64 -18.27 -17.81
C LYS A 72 -2.95 -18.08 -16.46
N CYS A 73 -2.94 -16.85 -16.00
CA CYS A 73 -2.43 -16.51 -14.68
C CYS A 73 -3.17 -17.30 -13.59
N ILE A 74 -2.44 -18.00 -12.74
CA ILE A 74 -3.01 -18.73 -11.61
C ILE A 74 -3.40 -17.72 -10.55
N GLY A 75 -4.65 -17.75 -10.13
CA GLY A 75 -5.19 -16.87 -9.10
C GLY A 75 -5.23 -17.53 -7.72
N GLN A 76 -5.62 -16.76 -6.73
CA GLN A 76 -5.96 -17.19 -5.38
C GLN A 76 -7.49 -17.22 -5.23
N ASP A 77 -8.01 -18.06 -4.35
CA ASP A 77 -9.46 -18.11 -4.06
C ASP A 77 -9.95 -16.77 -3.46
N THR A 78 -9.12 -16.16 -2.62
CA THR A 78 -9.39 -14.85 -2.01
C THR A 78 -8.27 -13.87 -2.34
N PRO A 79 -8.47 -12.87 -3.20
CA PRO A 79 -7.44 -11.91 -3.60
C PRO A 79 -7.21 -10.80 -2.57
N TYR A 80 -7.64 -11.01 -1.34
CA TYR A 80 -7.53 -10.07 -0.23
C TYR A 80 -6.71 -10.67 0.92
N PHE A 81 -6.17 -9.82 1.78
CA PHE A 81 -5.48 -10.18 3.03
C PHE A 81 -4.30 -11.14 2.86
N TYR A 82 -3.70 -11.17 1.67
CA TYR A 82 -2.59 -12.07 1.33
C TYR A 82 -1.21 -11.57 1.74
N ARG A 83 -1.08 -10.25 2.00
CA ARG A 83 0.21 -9.64 2.33
C ARG A 83 0.54 -9.87 3.78
N ASN A 84 1.57 -10.67 4.04
CA ASN A 84 2.02 -11.05 5.37
C ASN A 84 3.17 -10.20 5.91
N LYS A 85 3.70 -9.26 5.12
CA LYS A 85 4.69 -8.27 5.55
C LYS A 85 4.23 -6.88 5.16
N VAL A 86 4.12 -6.00 6.16
CA VAL A 86 3.69 -4.62 5.98
C VAL A 86 4.67 -3.70 6.69
N GLN A 87 5.07 -2.63 6.03
CA GLN A 87 5.83 -1.54 6.62
C GLN A 87 5.04 -0.26 6.38
N THR A 88 4.50 0.30 7.46
CA THR A 88 3.60 1.44 7.43
C THR A 88 4.30 2.65 8.03
N PRO A 89 4.48 3.75 7.28
CA PRO A 89 4.98 5.00 7.84
C PRO A 89 3.98 5.60 8.83
N VAL A 90 4.50 6.32 9.80
CA VAL A 90 3.71 7.10 10.76
C VAL A 90 4.09 8.57 10.66
N GLN A 91 3.11 9.45 10.75
CA GLN A 91 3.29 10.89 10.61
C GLN A 91 2.39 11.65 11.56
N LYS A 92 2.81 12.83 11.98
CA LYS A 92 1.98 13.76 12.75
C LYS A 92 1.25 14.71 11.80
N LYS A 93 -0.07 14.82 11.99
CA LYS A 93 -0.90 15.83 11.30
C LYS A 93 -1.74 16.58 12.33
N GLY A 94 -1.34 17.83 12.61
CA GLY A 94 -1.89 18.59 13.72
C GLY A 94 -1.62 17.89 15.06
N LYS A 95 -2.68 17.55 15.79
CA LYS A 95 -2.59 16.83 17.09
C LYS A 95 -2.66 15.30 16.93
N ASN A 96 -2.87 14.79 15.74
CA ASN A 96 -3.08 13.36 15.49
C ASN A 96 -1.82 12.68 14.95
N ILE A 97 -1.60 11.44 15.40
CA ILE A 97 -0.65 10.51 14.82
C ILE A 97 -1.43 9.67 13.81
N LEU A 98 -0.96 9.68 12.57
CA LEU A 98 -1.52 8.92 11.46
C LEU A 98 -0.57 7.79 11.08
N ALA A 99 -1.13 6.63 10.78
CA ALA A 99 -0.45 5.56 10.05
C ALA A 99 -1.19 5.33 8.74
N GLY A 100 -0.46 5.13 7.66
CA GLY A 100 -1.05 4.99 6.34
C GLY A 100 -0.01 4.66 5.28
N PHE A 101 -0.39 4.77 4.02
CA PHE A 101 0.55 4.67 2.91
C PHE A 101 0.71 6.01 2.22
N TYR A 102 1.81 6.19 1.54
CA TYR A 102 2.04 7.42 0.81
C TYR A 102 1.05 7.56 -0.35
N LYS A 103 0.59 8.78 -0.56
CA LYS A 103 -0.01 9.18 -1.81
C LYS A 103 1.02 9.00 -2.92
N GLU A 104 0.57 8.63 -4.12
CA GLU A 104 1.44 8.49 -5.29
C GLU A 104 2.27 9.75 -5.51
N ASP A 105 3.56 9.58 -5.78
CA ASP A 105 4.55 10.63 -6.00
C ASP A 105 4.64 11.70 -4.89
N SER A 106 4.31 11.35 -3.65
CA SER A 106 4.39 12.26 -2.52
C SER A 106 4.83 11.58 -1.21
N HIS A 107 5.18 12.39 -0.20
CA HIS A 107 5.43 11.93 1.16
C HIS A 107 4.21 12.12 2.08
N ASP A 108 3.06 12.51 1.54
CA ASP A 108 1.84 12.63 2.30
C ASP A 108 1.25 11.26 2.63
N ILE A 109 0.96 11.01 3.89
CA ILE A 109 0.34 9.77 4.33
C ILE A 109 -1.18 9.86 4.15
N ILE A 110 -1.73 8.90 3.43
CA ILE A 110 -3.15 8.64 3.33
C ILE A 110 -3.52 7.62 4.40
N PRO A 111 -4.19 8.03 5.48
CA PRO A 111 -4.65 7.11 6.53
C PRO A 111 -5.78 6.22 5.99
N TYR A 112 -5.87 5.02 6.53
CA TYR A 112 -6.91 4.04 6.20
C TYR A 112 -7.45 3.37 7.46
N ASP A 113 -8.73 3.01 7.43
CA ASP A 113 -9.33 2.22 8.51
C ASP A 113 -8.96 0.75 8.39
N ARG A 114 -9.00 0.21 7.18
CA ARG A 114 -8.67 -1.17 6.87
C ARG A 114 -8.04 -1.25 5.49
N CYS A 115 -6.86 -1.81 5.42
CA CYS A 115 -6.21 -2.17 4.16
C CYS A 115 -6.61 -3.61 3.77
N PHE A 116 -7.21 -3.78 2.59
CA PHE A 116 -7.69 -5.08 2.12
C PHE A 116 -6.58 -5.97 1.54
N VAL A 117 -5.37 -5.45 1.38
CA VAL A 117 -4.23 -6.21 0.86
C VAL A 117 -3.47 -6.89 1.99
N GLN A 118 -3.34 -6.19 3.13
CA GLN A 118 -2.62 -6.70 4.29
C GLN A 118 -3.52 -7.53 5.20
N ASP A 119 -2.89 -8.44 5.93
CA ASP A 119 -3.56 -9.26 6.93
C ASP A 119 -4.31 -8.43 7.99
N ASP A 120 -5.46 -8.92 8.44
CA ASP A 120 -6.32 -8.20 9.39
C ASP A 120 -5.65 -7.97 10.75
N LEU A 121 -4.84 -8.92 11.24
CA LEU A 121 -4.12 -8.71 12.49
C LEU A 121 -3.06 -7.62 12.34
N SER A 122 -2.42 -7.52 11.17
CA SER A 122 -1.50 -6.41 10.87
C SER A 122 -2.20 -5.05 10.94
N ASN A 123 -3.45 -4.94 10.42
CA ASN A 123 -4.27 -3.73 10.57
C ASN A 123 -4.49 -3.37 12.06
N LYS A 124 -4.81 -4.37 12.90
CA LYS A 124 -5.04 -4.18 14.33
C LYS A 124 -3.76 -3.77 15.07
N ILE A 125 -2.64 -4.43 14.79
CA ILE A 125 -1.35 -4.13 15.43
C ILE A 125 -0.91 -2.70 15.12
N ILE A 126 -1.01 -2.25 13.86
CA ILE A 126 -0.65 -0.88 13.49
C ILE A 126 -1.50 0.14 14.25
N LYS A 127 -2.81 -0.10 14.40
CA LYS A 127 -3.70 0.76 15.20
C LYS A 127 -3.31 0.77 16.67
N ALA A 128 -2.99 -0.38 17.26
CA ALA A 128 -2.55 -0.49 18.63
C ALA A 128 -1.23 0.27 18.88
N VAL A 129 -0.26 0.15 17.98
CA VAL A 129 1.00 0.91 18.05
C VAL A 129 0.75 2.41 18.02
N VAL A 130 -0.13 2.90 17.13
CA VAL A 130 -0.49 4.33 17.05
C VAL A 130 -1.17 4.80 18.35
N ALA A 131 -2.03 3.97 18.95
CA ALA A 131 -2.65 4.28 20.25
C ALA A 131 -1.59 4.37 21.36
N ALA A 132 -0.71 3.36 21.46
CA ALA A 132 0.38 3.35 22.43
C ALA A 132 1.36 4.54 22.25
N MET A 133 1.65 4.95 21.00
CA MET A 133 2.43 6.17 20.74
C MET A 133 1.77 7.40 21.33
N LYS A 134 0.45 7.54 21.17
CA LYS A 134 -0.33 8.65 21.75
C LYS A 134 -0.27 8.67 23.28
N GLU A 135 -0.55 7.53 23.90
CA GLU A 135 -0.58 7.38 25.36
C GLU A 135 0.79 7.70 25.98
N ASN A 136 1.85 7.20 25.36
CA ASN A 136 3.22 7.41 25.84
C ASN A 136 3.90 8.68 25.32
N ARG A 137 3.16 9.55 24.61
CA ARG A 137 3.66 10.81 24.03
C ARG A 137 4.89 10.62 23.13
N ILE A 138 4.93 9.53 22.35
CA ILE A 138 6.02 9.23 21.44
C ILE A 138 5.70 9.87 20.10
N GLU A 139 6.54 10.82 19.68
CA GLU A 139 6.34 11.58 18.45
C GLU A 139 6.78 10.75 17.22
N PRO A 140 5.97 10.74 16.15
CA PRO A 140 6.41 10.26 14.86
C PRO A 140 7.59 11.07 14.33
N TYR A 141 8.42 10.44 13.54
CA TYR A 141 9.52 11.13 12.88
C TYR A 141 9.00 12.09 11.79
N ASN A 142 9.58 13.28 11.78
CA ASN A 142 9.35 14.30 10.76
C ASN A 142 10.58 14.38 9.86
N GLU A 143 10.40 14.08 8.57
CA GLU A 143 11.50 14.06 7.59
C GLU A 143 12.06 15.47 7.32
N ASP A 144 11.22 16.51 7.35
CA ASP A 144 11.63 17.89 7.03
C ASP A 144 12.49 18.49 8.15
N PHE A 145 12.07 18.26 9.40
CA PHE A 145 12.78 18.79 10.57
C PHE A 145 13.78 17.80 11.17
N ARG A 146 13.82 16.56 10.68
CA ARG A 146 14.67 15.46 11.19
C ARG A 146 14.52 15.20 12.69
N THR A 147 13.31 15.38 13.21
CA THR A 147 12.97 15.22 14.64
C THR A 147 11.93 14.13 14.81
N GLY A 148 11.78 13.65 16.06
CA GLY A 148 10.83 12.58 16.39
C GLY A 148 11.51 11.21 16.51
N VAL A 149 10.71 10.19 16.81
CA VAL A 149 11.20 8.88 17.24
C VAL A 149 10.89 7.78 16.21
N ILE A 150 9.61 7.47 16.00
CA ILE A 150 9.20 6.34 15.17
C ILE A 150 8.95 6.79 13.73
N ARG A 151 9.63 6.15 12.78
CA ARG A 151 9.47 6.37 11.34
C ARG A 151 8.44 5.43 10.75
N HIS A 152 8.59 4.12 11.03
CA HIS A 152 7.73 3.09 10.45
C HIS A 152 7.39 2.01 11.48
N VAL A 153 6.22 1.43 11.31
CA VAL A 153 5.78 0.21 11.98
C VAL A 153 5.84 -0.92 10.96
N LEU A 154 6.69 -1.92 11.19
CA LEU A 154 6.77 -3.10 10.35
C LEU A 154 6.15 -4.28 11.09
N VAL A 155 5.18 -4.91 10.45
CA VAL A 155 4.56 -6.16 10.93
C VAL A 155 4.87 -7.26 9.93
N ARG A 156 5.37 -8.38 10.42
CA ARG A 156 5.59 -9.59 9.61
C ARG A 156 4.92 -10.77 10.28
N ARG A 157 4.02 -11.39 9.56
CA ARG A 157 3.26 -12.54 10.04
C ARG A 157 3.75 -13.84 9.43
N ALA A 158 3.91 -14.85 10.28
CA ALA A 158 3.98 -16.25 9.90
C ALA A 158 2.70 -16.97 10.37
N SER A 159 2.59 -18.26 10.13
CA SER A 159 1.38 -19.05 10.49
C SER A 159 1.06 -19.02 11.99
N LYS A 160 2.08 -19.03 12.84
CA LYS A 160 1.94 -19.08 14.31
C LYS A 160 2.52 -17.89 15.05
N GLU A 161 3.33 -17.08 14.38
CA GLU A 161 4.10 -16.02 15.02
C GLU A 161 3.90 -14.69 14.32
N THR A 162 4.06 -13.61 15.06
CA THR A 162 4.02 -12.25 14.53
C THR A 162 5.22 -11.49 15.04
N MET A 163 5.98 -10.91 14.13
CA MET A 163 7.08 -10.01 14.44
C MET A 163 6.60 -8.57 14.26
N LEU A 164 6.77 -7.76 15.29
CA LEU A 164 6.59 -6.32 15.26
C LEU A 164 7.97 -5.65 15.35
N VAL A 165 8.29 -4.80 14.39
CA VAL A 165 9.52 -4.01 14.37
C VAL A 165 9.17 -2.53 14.28
N LEU A 166 9.73 -1.75 15.19
CA LEU A 166 9.63 -0.30 15.17
C LEU A 166 10.91 0.28 14.60
N ILE A 167 10.78 0.97 13.48
CA ILE A 167 11.92 1.64 12.84
C ILE A 167 12.00 3.04 13.43
N THR A 168 13.07 3.30 14.19
CA THR A 168 13.27 4.53 14.93
C THR A 168 14.42 5.37 14.36
N ASN A 169 14.34 6.67 14.57
CA ASN A 169 15.41 7.63 14.22
C ASN A 169 16.46 7.77 15.33
N VAL A 170 16.20 7.18 16.48
CA VAL A 170 17.05 7.29 17.69
C VAL A 170 17.34 5.92 18.27
N ASN A 171 18.48 5.76 18.94
CA ASN A 171 18.84 4.49 19.57
C ASN A 171 18.07 4.23 20.87
N SER A 172 17.62 5.30 21.55
CA SER A 172 16.84 5.22 22.77
C SER A 172 15.92 6.44 22.88
N PHE A 173 14.80 6.30 23.58
CA PHE A 173 13.85 7.38 23.82
C PHE A 173 13.16 7.22 25.19
N ALA A 174 12.71 8.32 25.75
CA ALA A 174 11.98 8.33 27.03
C ALA A 174 10.67 7.56 26.91
N GLY A 175 10.34 6.78 27.92
CA GLY A 175 9.11 5.97 27.96
C GLY A 175 9.17 4.66 27.13
N ARG A 176 10.34 4.30 26.58
CA ARG A 176 10.50 3.07 25.77
C ARG A 176 9.96 1.82 26.48
N ASN A 177 10.28 1.63 27.74
CA ASN A 177 9.87 0.41 28.48
C ASN A 177 8.35 0.36 28.65
N ASN A 178 7.71 1.46 29.02
CA ASN A 178 6.26 1.54 29.14
C ASN A 178 5.57 1.30 27.79
N PHE A 179 6.12 1.88 26.74
CA PHE A 179 5.60 1.70 25.39
C PHE A 179 5.70 0.25 24.88
N VAL A 180 6.75 -0.49 25.25
CA VAL A 180 6.92 -1.90 24.85
C VAL A 180 5.99 -2.82 25.67
N GLN A 181 5.59 -2.40 26.85
CA GLN A 181 4.67 -3.15 27.73
C GLN A 181 3.18 -2.86 27.44
N ALA A 182 2.87 -1.74 26.77
CA ALA A 182 1.52 -1.34 26.38
C ALA A 182 0.99 -2.11 25.17
#